data_328121c898fa7a912e4c2a67cee9ef56
#
_entry.id   328121c898fa7a912e4c2a67cee9ef56
#
_cell.length_a   1.000
_cell.length_b   1.000
_cell.length_c   1.000
_cell.angle_alpha   90.00
_cell.angle_beta   90.00
_cell.angle_gamma   90.00
#
_symmetry.space_group_name_H-M   'P 1'
#
loop_
_entity.id
_entity.type
_entity.pdbx_description
1 polymer ?
#
loop_
_entity_poly.entity_id
_entity_poly.type
_entity_poly.pdbx_seq_one_letter_code
_entity_poly.pdbx_strand_id
1 'polypeptide(L)'
;MKYIMSLDQGTTSSRCILFDKAGNICASVQKEFRQIYPHPGWVEHDANEIWDTTLEVSRAAMAKLGVEAADIAAIGITNQRETTVIWDKETGDPIANAIVWQCRRTSDIIDDLVKRGYGDTIRHKTGLEPDAYFSGSKIKWLLDNVPGARKRANAGKLLFGTIDTWLIWKLTGGKVHVTDHTNASRTMLYNIRELCWDKELLELLDVPECMLPEVKPSSHVYGTTEFELYGGEIPIAGAAGDQQCALFGQCCFAPGQMKNTYGTGCFLLMNTGSEIVESKNGLVTTIAVGYEDHVEYALEGSIFVAGAAVQWLRDELGVVSNAAESQEYAEKVPDTAGGYVVPAFTGLGAPYWNQQARGAIVGITRGFSRAHLIRATLESLAYQTYDIARAMERDSGIRIGELKVDGGACANDFLMQFQSDLIGCDVYRPRCIETTALGAAYLAGLAVGYWDSLEDVKNNWAVDQVFTSKMEEERRVKLLDGWHRAVKCALAWAEE
;
A
#
# COMPACT_ATOMS: atom_id res chain seq x y z
N MET A 1 -23.54 22.54 -1.08
CA MET A 1 -22.08 22.41 -0.83
C MET A 1 -21.64 21.16 -1.57
N LYS A 2 -20.53 21.19 -2.30
CA LYS A 2 -20.05 19.98 -2.99
C LYS A 2 -19.02 19.21 -2.16
N TYR A 3 -18.98 17.91 -2.36
CA TYR A 3 -18.06 16.99 -1.68
C TYR A 3 -17.28 16.18 -2.70
N ILE A 4 -16.12 15.66 -2.32
CA ILE A 4 -15.44 14.60 -3.06
C ILE A 4 -15.72 13.28 -2.35
N MET A 5 -16.12 12.28 -3.12
CA MET A 5 -16.29 10.90 -2.67
C MET A 5 -15.01 10.12 -2.89
N SER A 6 -14.44 9.56 -1.83
CA SER A 6 -13.33 8.63 -1.92
C SER A 6 -13.81 7.19 -1.68
N LEU A 7 -13.54 6.31 -2.62
CA LEU A 7 -13.74 4.86 -2.51
C LEU A 7 -12.40 4.23 -2.18
N ASP A 8 -12.26 3.76 -0.95
CA ASP A 8 -11.05 3.11 -0.43
C ASP A 8 -11.29 1.61 -0.32
N GLN A 9 -10.80 0.88 -1.31
CA GLN A 9 -10.95 -0.56 -1.39
C GLN A 9 -9.69 -1.24 -0.83
N GLY A 10 -9.70 -1.51 0.48
CA GLY A 10 -8.61 -2.19 1.18
C GLY A 10 -8.61 -3.70 1.02
N THR A 11 -7.65 -4.38 1.63
CA THR A 11 -7.52 -5.85 1.56
C THR A 11 -8.67 -6.57 2.26
N THR A 12 -9.22 -6.01 3.33
CA THR A 12 -10.24 -6.70 4.16
C THR A 12 -11.60 -6.03 4.14
N SER A 13 -11.70 -4.81 3.60
CA SER A 13 -12.93 -4.02 3.65
C SER A 13 -13.00 -3.00 2.52
N SER A 14 -14.21 -2.64 2.14
CA SER A 14 -14.52 -1.49 1.30
C SER A 14 -14.97 -0.33 2.18
N ARG A 15 -14.49 0.88 1.90
CA ARG A 15 -14.80 2.08 2.66
C ARG A 15 -15.13 3.24 1.72
N CYS A 16 -16.09 4.07 2.11
CA CYS A 16 -16.38 5.32 1.44
C CYS A 16 -16.28 6.47 2.43
N ILE A 17 -15.55 7.52 2.03
CA ILE A 17 -15.41 8.76 2.80
C ILE A 17 -15.80 9.94 1.91
N LEU A 18 -16.64 10.84 2.47
CA LEU A 18 -16.99 12.11 1.83
C LEU A 18 -16.16 13.23 2.48
N PHE A 19 -15.41 13.95 1.65
CA PHE A 19 -14.57 15.07 2.08
C PHE A 19 -15.15 16.41 1.61
N ASP A 20 -15.08 17.43 2.47
CA ASP A 20 -15.33 18.82 2.09
C ASP A 20 -14.10 19.49 1.45
N LYS A 21 -14.23 20.76 1.04
CA LYS A 21 -13.14 21.51 0.40
C LYS A 21 -11.95 21.79 1.33
N ALA A 22 -12.14 21.72 2.64
CA ALA A 22 -11.07 21.85 3.62
C ALA A 22 -10.39 20.51 3.96
N GLY A 23 -10.78 19.42 3.29
CA GLY A 23 -10.23 18.08 3.55
C GLY A 23 -10.77 17.41 4.81
N ASN A 24 -11.85 17.92 5.39
CA ASN A 24 -12.48 17.31 6.56
C ASN A 24 -13.35 16.12 6.16
N ILE A 25 -13.36 15.09 7.00
CA ILE A 25 -14.25 13.94 6.88
C ILE A 25 -15.67 14.35 7.29
N CYS A 26 -16.60 14.36 6.33
CA CYS A 26 -18.02 14.70 6.58
C CYS A 26 -18.88 13.44 6.81
N ALA A 27 -18.56 12.34 6.13
CA ALA A 27 -19.16 11.03 6.38
C ALA A 27 -18.13 9.94 6.08
N SER A 28 -18.21 8.85 6.83
CA SER A 28 -17.42 7.64 6.58
C SER A 28 -18.28 6.42 6.89
N VAL A 29 -18.24 5.44 5.97
CA VAL A 29 -18.89 4.13 6.11
C VAL A 29 -17.92 3.07 5.60
N GLN A 30 -17.82 1.96 6.34
CA GLN A 30 -16.94 0.83 6.02
C GLN A 30 -17.72 -0.48 6.17
N LYS A 31 -17.39 -1.45 5.32
CA LYS A 31 -17.92 -2.81 5.39
C LYS A 31 -16.83 -3.81 5.03
N GLU A 32 -16.67 -4.82 5.88
CA GLU A 32 -15.79 -5.96 5.60
C GLU A 32 -16.41 -6.87 4.55
N PHE A 33 -15.56 -7.60 3.83
CA PHE A 33 -15.94 -8.66 2.89
C PHE A 33 -15.13 -9.94 3.16
N ARG A 34 -15.63 -11.04 2.64
CA ARG A 34 -15.10 -12.38 2.94
C ARG A 34 -13.69 -12.57 2.39
N GLN A 35 -12.82 -13.08 3.24
CA GLN A 35 -11.49 -13.57 2.87
C GLN A 35 -11.59 -15.07 2.54
N ILE A 36 -11.04 -15.51 1.42
CA ILE A 36 -11.14 -16.89 0.94
C ILE A 36 -9.73 -17.51 0.90
N TYR A 37 -9.56 -18.63 1.61
CA TYR A 37 -8.29 -19.35 1.74
C TYR A 37 -8.44 -20.80 1.25
N PRO A 38 -8.45 -21.05 -0.09
CA PRO A 38 -8.75 -22.40 -0.63
C PRO A 38 -7.68 -23.45 -0.31
N HIS A 39 -6.41 -23.02 -0.23
CA HIS A 39 -5.26 -23.85 0.07
C HIS A 39 -4.24 -23.08 0.93
N PRO A 40 -3.29 -23.75 1.62
CA PRO A 40 -2.21 -23.07 2.32
C PRO A 40 -1.44 -22.10 1.40
N GLY A 41 -1.30 -20.85 1.82
CA GLY A 41 -0.64 -19.78 1.05
C GLY A 41 -1.46 -19.20 -0.11
N TRP A 42 -2.70 -19.65 -0.34
CA TRP A 42 -3.61 -19.08 -1.32
C TRP A 42 -4.56 -18.09 -0.66
N VAL A 43 -4.74 -16.95 -1.30
CA VAL A 43 -5.65 -15.91 -0.85
C VAL A 43 -6.46 -15.41 -2.03
N GLU A 44 -7.78 -15.38 -1.88
CA GLU A 44 -8.72 -14.98 -2.91
C GLU A 44 -9.80 -14.05 -2.35
N HIS A 45 -10.34 -13.20 -3.21
CA HIS A 45 -11.54 -12.40 -2.97
C HIS A 45 -12.58 -12.65 -4.05
N ASP A 46 -13.87 -12.56 -3.69
CA ASP A 46 -14.94 -12.47 -4.67
C ASP A 46 -15.00 -11.02 -5.20
N ALA A 47 -14.70 -10.85 -6.49
CA ALA A 47 -14.70 -9.53 -7.11
C ALA A 47 -16.10 -8.90 -7.16
N ASN A 48 -17.18 -9.69 -7.19
CA ASN A 48 -18.54 -9.18 -7.10
C ASN A 48 -18.87 -8.71 -5.68
N GLU A 49 -18.43 -9.41 -4.64
CA GLU A 49 -18.59 -8.97 -3.25
C GLU A 49 -17.84 -7.66 -2.98
N ILE A 50 -16.63 -7.47 -3.56
CA ILE A 50 -15.92 -6.19 -3.53
C ILE A 50 -16.75 -5.09 -4.18
N TRP A 51 -17.33 -5.34 -5.34
CA TRP A 51 -18.22 -4.38 -6.02
C TRP A 51 -19.45 -4.04 -5.19
N ASP A 52 -20.16 -5.05 -4.71
CA ASP A 52 -21.41 -4.90 -3.95
C ASP A 52 -21.18 -4.11 -2.65
N THR A 53 -20.12 -4.44 -1.91
CA THR A 53 -19.76 -3.72 -0.69
C THR A 53 -19.33 -2.29 -0.97
N THR A 54 -18.59 -2.03 -2.07
CA THR A 54 -18.21 -0.67 -2.47
C THR A 54 -19.41 0.18 -2.81
N LEU A 55 -20.38 -0.35 -3.58
CA LEU A 55 -21.60 0.35 -3.89
C LEU A 55 -22.48 0.61 -2.66
N GLU A 56 -22.57 -0.38 -1.76
CA GLU A 56 -23.33 -0.26 -0.51
C GLU A 56 -22.76 0.85 0.38
N VAL A 57 -21.42 0.86 0.65
CA VAL A 57 -20.83 1.87 1.53
C VAL A 57 -20.87 3.27 0.92
N SER A 58 -20.80 3.40 -0.42
CA SER A 58 -20.88 4.69 -1.08
C SER A 58 -22.28 5.31 -0.96
N ARG A 59 -23.32 4.51 -1.20
CA ARG A 59 -24.72 4.91 -1.01
C ARG A 59 -25.03 5.23 0.45
N ALA A 60 -24.53 4.42 1.37
CA ALA A 60 -24.71 4.62 2.81
C ALA A 60 -24.00 5.90 3.30
N ALA A 61 -22.84 6.25 2.77
CA ALA A 61 -22.14 7.50 3.09
C ALA A 61 -22.91 8.72 2.62
N MET A 62 -23.47 8.68 1.39
CA MET A 62 -24.34 9.73 0.87
C MET A 62 -25.60 9.88 1.73
N ALA A 63 -26.27 8.78 2.04
CA ALA A 63 -27.47 8.79 2.89
C ALA A 63 -27.18 9.33 4.30
N LYS A 64 -26.04 8.95 4.90
CA LYS A 64 -25.63 9.42 6.23
C LYS A 64 -25.46 10.94 6.29
N LEU A 65 -24.99 11.56 5.21
CA LEU A 65 -24.83 13.01 5.10
C LEU A 65 -26.08 13.70 4.53
N GLY A 66 -27.02 12.95 3.96
CA GLY A 66 -28.25 13.48 3.32
C GLY A 66 -27.99 14.24 2.02
N VAL A 67 -27.03 13.75 1.21
CA VAL A 67 -26.61 14.35 -0.06
C VAL A 67 -27.01 13.50 -1.25
N GLU A 68 -27.21 14.16 -2.40
CA GLU A 68 -27.56 13.55 -3.70
C GLU A 68 -26.32 13.54 -4.63
N ALA A 69 -26.43 12.85 -5.77
CA ALA A 69 -25.37 12.79 -6.77
C ALA A 69 -24.87 14.18 -7.22
N ALA A 70 -25.79 15.14 -7.32
CA ALA A 70 -25.49 16.53 -7.69
C ALA A 70 -24.59 17.26 -6.66
N ASP A 71 -24.52 16.79 -5.43
CA ASP A 71 -23.66 17.34 -4.37
C ASP A 71 -22.24 16.74 -4.40
N ILE A 72 -22.02 15.67 -5.15
CA ILE A 72 -20.69 15.04 -5.30
C ILE A 72 -20.03 15.64 -6.55
N ALA A 73 -18.86 16.24 -6.36
CA ALA A 73 -18.10 16.84 -7.46
C ALA A 73 -17.38 15.78 -8.30
N ALA A 74 -16.80 14.78 -7.63
CA ALA A 74 -16.12 13.65 -8.29
C ALA A 74 -15.95 12.47 -7.33
N ILE A 75 -15.65 11.31 -7.91
CA ILE A 75 -15.20 10.09 -7.22
C ILE A 75 -13.69 9.92 -7.42
N GLY A 76 -12.95 9.70 -6.33
CA GLY A 76 -11.59 9.19 -6.33
C GLY A 76 -11.57 7.75 -5.83
N ILE A 77 -10.75 6.91 -6.46
CA ILE A 77 -10.61 5.49 -6.12
C ILE A 77 -9.18 5.23 -5.61
N THR A 78 -9.08 4.57 -4.49
CA THR A 78 -7.83 3.98 -4.03
C THR A 78 -8.06 2.51 -3.70
N ASN A 79 -7.05 1.68 -3.90
CA ASN A 79 -7.25 0.23 -3.86
C ASN A 79 -6.02 -0.52 -3.35
N GLN A 80 -6.28 -1.69 -2.74
CA GLN A 80 -5.25 -2.71 -2.59
C GLN A 80 -4.63 -3.01 -3.95
N ARG A 81 -3.30 -2.90 -4.04
CA ARG A 81 -2.57 -3.05 -5.31
C ARG A 81 -2.45 -4.53 -5.70
N GLU A 82 -2.02 -4.80 -6.93
CA GLU A 82 -1.63 -6.10 -7.49
C GLU A 82 -2.73 -7.17 -7.53
N THR A 83 -3.80 -7.04 -6.76
CA THR A 83 -4.92 -7.99 -6.76
C THR A 83 -5.54 -8.06 -8.14
N THR A 84 -5.60 -9.28 -8.68
CA THR A 84 -5.82 -9.56 -10.10
C THR A 84 -7.23 -10.06 -10.35
N VAL A 85 -7.98 -9.36 -11.20
CA VAL A 85 -9.31 -9.75 -11.67
C VAL A 85 -9.27 -9.97 -13.17
N ILE A 86 -9.87 -11.06 -13.66
CA ILE A 86 -10.12 -11.31 -15.09
C ILE A 86 -11.61 -11.59 -15.26
N TRP A 87 -12.24 -10.92 -16.22
CA TRP A 87 -13.69 -11.07 -16.46
C TRP A 87 -14.02 -11.15 -17.95
N ASP A 88 -15.20 -11.68 -18.23
CA ASP A 88 -15.73 -11.70 -19.59
C ASP A 88 -16.17 -10.30 -20.01
N LYS A 89 -15.72 -9.86 -21.17
CA LYS A 89 -16.01 -8.52 -21.70
C LYS A 89 -17.50 -8.30 -22.02
N GLU A 90 -18.22 -9.35 -22.40
CA GLU A 90 -19.63 -9.26 -22.82
C GLU A 90 -20.58 -9.35 -21.62
N THR A 91 -20.32 -10.29 -20.69
CA THR A 91 -21.21 -10.52 -19.54
C THR A 91 -20.83 -9.73 -18.31
N GLY A 92 -19.57 -9.34 -18.17
CA GLY A 92 -19.03 -8.70 -16.99
C GLY A 92 -18.79 -9.65 -15.81
N ASP A 93 -18.89 -10.96 -16.03
CA ASP A 93 -18.67 -11.96 -14.97
C ASP A 93 -17.20 -12.29 -14.80
N PRO A 94 -16.64 -12.25 -13.57
CA PRO A 94 -15.32 -12.74 -13.29
C PRO A 94 -15.19 -14.22 -13.66
N ILE A 95 -14.08 -14.61 -14.30
CA ILE A 95 -13.85 -16.02 -14.70
C ILE A 95 -13.45 -16.90 -13.50
N ALA A 96 -13.01 -16.30 -12.42
CA ALA A 96 -12.63 -16.90 -11.15
C ALA A 96 -12.59 -15.81 -10.06
N ASN A 97 -12.41 -16.21 -8.80
CA ASN A 97 -12.13 -15.27 -7.72
C ASN A 97 -10.86 -14.44 -8.05
N ALA A 98 -10.82 -13.20 -7.58
CA ALA A 98 -9.64 -12.36 -7.65
C ALA A 98 -8.48 -12.99 -6.85
N ILE A 99 -7.29 -13.08 -7.47
CA ILE A 99 -6.09 -13.54 -6.76
C ILE A 99 -5.46 -12.34 -6.05
N VAL A 100 -5.42 -12.41 -4.71
CA VAL A 100 -4.95 -11.32 -3.86
C VAL A 100 -3.43 -11.18 -3.91
N TRP A 101 -2.92 -9.97 -3.69
CA TRP A 101 -1.49 -9.66 -3.64
C TRP A 101 -0.68 -10.56 -2.69
N GLN A 102 -1.28 -11.01 -1.58
CA GLN A 102 -0.67 -11.91 -0.58
C GLN A 102 -0.51 -13.36 -1.06
N CYS A 103 -1.20 -13.74 -2.14
CA CYS A 103 -1.27 -15.12 -2.60
C CYS A 103 0.06 -15.60 -3.19
N ARG A 104 0.55 -16.75 -2.72
CA ARG A 104 1.85 -17.33 -3.12
C ARG A 104 1.76 -18.43 -4.17
N ARG A 105 0.57 -18.72 -4.74
CA ARG A 105 0.35 -19.84 -5.69
C ARG A 105 1.17 -19.74 -6.97
N THR A 106 1.70 -18.56 -7.29
CA THR A 106 2.45 -18.31 -8.52
C THR A 106 3.96 -18.24 -8.32
N SER A 107 4.46 -18.61 -7.12
CA SER A 107 5.90 -18.57 -6.80
C SER A 107 6.73 -19.41 -7.79
N ASP A 108 6.26 -20.59 -8.17
CA ASP A 108 6.98 -21.46 -9.13
C ASP A 108 7.15 -20.81 -10.51
N ILE A 109 6.18 -19.99 -10.95
CA ILE A 109 6.28 -19.23 -12.21
C ILE A 109 7.41 -18.21 -12.12
N ILE A 110 7.52 -17.52 -10.99
CA ILE A 110 8.57 -16.54 -10.75
C ILE A 110 9.94 -17.22 -10.65
N ASP A 111 10.03 -18.32 -9.90
CA ASP A 111 11.27 -19.10 -9.76
C ASP A 111 11.79 -19.59 -11.12
N ASP A 112 10.90 -20.01 -12.02
CA ASP A 112 11.27 -20.40 -13.41
C ASP A 112 11.85 -19.20 -14.18
N LEU A 113 11.20 -18.04 -14.12
CA LEU A 113 11.69 -16.83 -14.78
C LEU A 113 13.06 -16.40 -14.26
N VAL A 114 13.28 -16.44 -12.96
CA VAL A 114 14.58 -16.11 -12.36
C VAL A 114 15.66 -17.12 -12.75
N LYS A 115 15.36 -18.43 -12.72
CA LYS A 115 16.27 -19.50 -13.18
C LYS A 115 16.64 -19.37 -14.66
N ARG A 116 15.73 -18.87 -15.49
CA ARG A 116 15.98 -18.59 -16.91
C ARG A 116 16.77 -17.29 -17.14
N GLY A 117 17.09 -16.52 -16.10
CA GLY A 117 17.94 -15.34 -16.17
C GLY A 117 17.19 -14.02 -16.42
N TYR A 118 15.85 -13.97 -16.31
CA TYR A 118 15.06 -12.77 -16.58
C TYR A 118 14.93 -11.80 -15.38
N GLY A 119 15.50 -12.14 -14.23
CA GLY A 119 15.38 -11.33 -13.01
C GLY A 119 15.80 -9.87 -13.22
N ASP A 120 16.98 -9.67 -13.84
CA ASP A 120 17.50 -8.31 -14.07
C ASP A 120 16.69 -7.53 -15.12
N THR A 121 16.20 -8.21 -16.17
CA THR A 121 15.30 -7.61 -17.16
C THR A 121 14.02 -7.09 -16.49
N ILE A 122 13.41 -7.90 -15.63
CA ILE A 122 12.21 -7.52 -14.89
C ILE A 122 12.51 -6.29 -14.00
N ARG A 123 13.57 -6.34 -13.18
CA ARG A 123 13.95 -5.21 -12.32
C ARG A 123 14.18 -3.94 -13.11
N HIS A 124 14.96 -4.01 -14.18
CA HIS A 124 15.31 -2.85 -14.99
C HIS A 124 14.09 -2.18 -15.61
N LYS A 125 13.15 -2.96 -16.18
CA LYS A 125 11.98 -2.45 -16.89
C LYS A 125 10.87 -1.99 -15.94
N THR A 126 10.68 -2.70 -14.84
CA THR A 126 9.52 -2.49 -13.96
C THR A 126 9.85 -1.83 -12.63
N GLY A 127 11.12 -1.82 -12.21
CA GLY A 127 11.53 -1.41 -10.88
C GLY A 127 11.19 -2.41 -9.77
N LEU A 128 10.59 -3.56 -10.12
CA LEU A 128 10.07 -4.54 -9.17
C LEU A 128 11.05 -5.72 -8.99
N GLU A 129 11.11 -6.26 -7.78
CA GLU A 129 11.70 -7.56 -7.56
C GLU A 129 10.82 -8.66 -8.18
N PRO A 130 11.38 -9.68 -8.85
CA PRO A 130 10.59 -10.80 -9.33
C PRO A 130 9.96 -11.57 -8.16
N ASP A 131 8.67 -11.36 -7.93
CA ASP A 131 7.94 -11.98 -6.83
C ASP A 131 6.48 -12.26 -7.21
N ALA A 132 5.91 -13.32 -6.62
CA ALA A 132 4.49 -13.68 -6.77
C ALA A 132 3.52 -12.60 -6.23
N TYR A 133 4.04 -11.59 -5.56
CA TYR A 133 3.31 -10.41 -5.08
C TYR A 133 2.61 -9.67 -6.23
N PHE A 134 3.27 -9.51 -7.38
CA PHE A 134 2.82 -8.69 -8.51
C PHE A 134 1.84 -9.42 -9.45
N SER A 135 1.05 -8.67 -10.23
CA SER A 135 -0.11 -9.21 -10.97
C SER A 135 0.24 -10.17 -12.10
N GLY A 136 1.35 -9.95 -12.83
CA GLY A 136 1.63 -10.64 -14.08
C GLY A 136 1.62 -12.16 -13.98
N SER A 137 2.25 -12.73 -12.94
CA SER A 137 2.24 -14.19 -12.70
C SER A 137 0.84 -14.72 -12.36
N LYS A 138 -0.01 -13.93 -11.72
CA LYS A 138 -1.40 -14.29 -11.39
C LYS A 138 -2.27 -14.34 -12.64
N ILE A 139 -2.08 -13.38 -13.57
CA ILE A 139 -2.76 -13.38 -14.88
C ILE A 139 -2.41 -14.67 -15.62
N LYS A 140 -1.10 -14.97 -15.77
CA LYS A 140 -0.64 -16.20 -16.41
C LYS A 140 -1.28 -17.43 -15.77
N TRP A 141 -1.26 -17.52 -14.44
CA TRP A 141 -1.84 -18.65 -13.72
C TRP A 141 -3.34 -18.82 -14.02
N LEU A 142 -4.12 -17.73 -13.99
CA LEU A 142 -5.55 -17.79 -14.31
C LEU A 142 -5.81 -18.26 -15.73
N LEU A 143 -5.06 -17.75 -16.70
CA LEU A 143 -5.20 -18.13 -18.11
C LEU A 143 -4.85 -19.61 -18.36
N ASP A 144 -3.89 -20.15 -17.61
CA ASP A 144 -3.44 -21.54 -17.76
C ASP A 144 -4.32 -22.54 -16.98
N ASN A 145 -4.95 -22.13 -15.88
CA ASN A 145 -5.68 -23.04 -14.97
C ASN A 145 -7.21 -22.96 -15.09
N VAL A 146 -7.76 -21.83 -15.57
CA VAL A 146 -9.21 -21.72 -15.77
C VAL A 146 -9.59 -22.28 -17.15
N PRO A 147 -10.47 -23.30 -17.23
CA PRO A 147 -10.82 -23.97 -18.49
C PRO A 147 -11.27 -22.99 -19.58
N GLY A 148 -10.56 -23.00 -20.72
CA GLY A 148 -10.88 -22.19 -21.89
C GLY A 148 -10.48 -20.70 -21.77
N ALA A 149 -9.94 -20.24 -20.65
CA ALA A 149 -9.57 -18.84 -20.44
C ALA A 149 -8.53 -18.37 -21.47
N ARG A 150 -7.45 -19.13 -21.67
CA ARG A 150 -6.39 -18.81 -22.65
C ARG A 150 -6.95 -18.57 -24.05
N LYS A 151 -7.83 -19.46 -24.54
CA LYS A 151 -8.47 -19.32 -25.85
C LYS A 151 -9.35 -18.08 -25.95
N ARG A 152 -10.11 -17.78 -24.89
CA ARG A 152 -10.98 -16.60 -24.82
C ARG A 152 -10.16 -15.31 -24.76
N ALA A 153 -9.07 -15.28 -23.98
CA ALA A 153 -8.15 -14.15 -23.89
C ALA A 153 -7.54 -13.81 -25.27
N ASN A 154 -6.98 -14.83 -25.96
CA ASN A 154 -6.40 -14.66 -27.29
C ASN A 154 -7.45 -14.21 -28.34
N ALA A 155 -8.73 -14.49 -28.11
CA ALA A 155 -9.84 -14.03 -28.97
C ALA A 155 -10.37 -12.62 -28.57
N GLY A 156 -9.72 -11.92 -27.59
CA GLY A 156 -10.13 -10.60 -27.14
C GLY A 156 -11.46 -10.57 -26.36
N LYS A 157 -11.87 -11.70 -25.78
CA LYS A 157 -13.14 -11.84 -25.04
C LYS A 157 -13.01 -11.65 -23.54
N LEU A 158 -11.78 -11.58 -23.01
CA LEU A 158 -11.50 -11.37 -21.60
C LEU A 158 -10.81 -10.02 -21.40
N LEU A 159 -11.10 -9.39 -20.28
CA LEU A 159 -10.44 -8.19 -19.80
C LEU A 159 -9.71 -8.52 -18.48
N PHE A 160 -8.59 -7.86 -18.27
CA PHE A 160 -7.83 -7.86 -17.02
C PHE A 160 -7.93 -6.49 -16.36
N GLY A 161 -7.90 -6.48 -15.04
CA GLY A 161 -7.70 -5.27 -14.24
C GLY A 161 -7.22 -5.59 -12.84
N THR A 162 -6.59 -4.60 -12.25
CA THR A 162 -6.49 -4.44 -10.81
C THR A 162 -7.83 -3.90 -10.29
N ILE A 163 -7.95 -3.73 -8.97
CA ILE A 163 -9.27 -3.40 -8.39
C ILE A 163 -9.79 -2.03 -8.84
N ASP A 164 -8.91 -1.05 -9.06
CA ASP A 164 -9.29 0.25 -9.66
C ASP A 164 -9.99 0.06 -11.01
N THR A 165 -9.39 -0.72 -11.91
CA THR A 165 -9.95 -1.01 -13.23
C THR A 165 -11.30 -1.71 -13.13
N TRP A 166 -11.40 -2.70 -12.23
CA TRP A 166 -12.66 -3.41 -11.98
C TRP A 166 -13.76 -2.45 -11.50
N LEU A 167 -13.46 -1.57 -10.54
CA LEU A 167 -14.41 -0.61 -10.01
C LEU A 167 -14.82 0.43 -11.05
N ILE A 168 -13.86 1.00 -11.82
CA ILE A 168 -14.16 1.95 -12.90
C ILE A 168 -15.04 1.30 -13.95
N TRP A 169 -14.70 0.07 -14.36
CA TRP A 169 -15.49 -0.67 -15.34
C TRP A 169 -16.93 -0.92 -14.86
N LYS A 170 -17.11 -1.31 -13.59
CA LYS A 170 -18.46 -1.51 -12.98
C LYS A 170 -19.23 -0.20 -12.84
N LEU A 171 -18.56 0.87 -12.36
CA LEU A 171 -19.18 2.18 -12.17
C LEU A 171 -19.65 2.81 -13.49
N THR A 172 -18.96 2.53 -14.59
CA THR A 172 -19.28 3.05 -15.94
C THR A 172 -20.16 2.11 -16.77
N GLY A 173 -20.72 1.05 -16.18
CA GLY A 173 -21.55 0.08 -16.90
C GLY A 173 -20.83 -0.65 -18.02
N GLY A 174 -19.54 -0.93 -17.86
CA GLY A 174 -18.71 -1.64 -18.84
C GLY A 174 -18.21 -0.78 -20.02
N LYS A 175 -18.33 0.54 -19.94
CA LYS A 175 -17.94 1.45 -21.03
C LYS A 175 -16.45 1.84 -21.00
N VAL A 176 -15.82 1.84 -19.83
CA VAL A 176 -14.44 2.30 -19.65
C VAL A 176 -13.58 1.19 -19.06
N HIS A 177 -12.51 0.81 -19.79
CA HIS A 177 -11.53 -0.18 -19.37
C HIS A 177 -10.17 0.52 -19.24
N VAL A 178 -9.86 1.03 -18.06
CA VAL A 178 -8.73 1.91 -17.80
C VAL A 178 -8.11 1.58 -16.44
N THR A 179 -6.81 1.83 -16.31
CA THR A 179 -6.07 1.87 -15.04
C THR A 179 -5.21 3.14 -14.97
N ASP A 180 -4.61 3.41 -13.82
CA ASP A 180 -3.65 4.48 -13.68
C ASP A 180 -2.19 3.98 -13.73
N HIS A 181 -1.25 4.93 -13.87
CA HIS A 181 0.18 4.60 -13.90
C HIS A 181 0.65 3.88 -12.63
N THR A 182 0.12 4.22 -11.46
CA THR A 182 0.57 3.63 -10.20
C THR A 182 0.17 2.15 -10.09
N ASN A 183 -1.06 1.81 -10.45
CA ASN A 183 -1.53 0.42 -10.49
C ASN A 183 -0.86 -0.37 -11.63
N ALA A 184 -0.72 0.22 -12.83
CA ALA A 184 -0.01 -0.41 -13.95
C ALA A 184 1.43 -0.78 -13.56
N SER A 185 2.15 0.10 -12.85
CA SER A 185 3.53 -0.14 -12.40
C SER A 185 3.67 -1.35 -11.46
N ARG A 186 2.56 -1.84 -10.86
CA ARG A 186 2.55 -2.99 -9.94
C ARG A 186 2.21 -4.32 -10.62
N THR A 187 2.11 -4.33 -11.92
CA THR A 187 1.69 -5.53 -12.65
C THR A 187 2.84 -6.46 -13.06
N MET A 188 4.08 -5.98 -13.03
CA MET A 188 5.26 -6.65 -13.63
C MET A 188 5.14 -6.84 -15.15
N LEU A 189 4.24 -6.08 -15.80
CA LEU A 189 4.01 -6.04 -17.25
C LEU A 189 4.23 -4.65 -17.83
N TYR A 190 4.31 -3.63 -16.97
CA TYR A 190 4.40 -2.23 -17.35
C TYR A 190 5.84 -1.73 -17.26
N ASN A 191 6.35 -1.18 -18.36
CA ASN A 191 7.67 -0.56 -18.41
C ASN A 191 7.58 0.87 -17.82
N ILE A 192 8.14 1.07 -16.63
CA ILE A 192 8.06 2.37 -15.94
C ILE A 192 8.96 3.44 -16.56
N ARG A 193 9.87 3.07 -17.47
CA ARG A 193 10.77 4.00 -18.19
C ARG A 193 10.12 4.51 -19.48
N GLU A 194 9.44 3.63 -20.19
CA GLU A 194 8.78 3.91 -21.47
C GLU A 194 7.29 4.26 -21.29
N LEU A 195 6.75 4.07 -20.09
CA LEU A 195 5.35 4.30 -19.71
C LEU A 195 4.36 3.57 -20.63
N CYS A 196 4.63 2.30 -20.90
CA CYS A 196 3.80 1.44 -21.74
C CYS A 196 3.78 -0.02 -21.25
N TRP A 197 2.80 -0.79 -21.72
CA TRP A 197 2.81 -2.24 -21.59
C TRP A 197 4.00 -2.79 -22.38
N ASP A 198 4.87 -3.55 -21.71
CA ASP A 198 6.14 -4.01 -22.31
C ASP A 198 5.96 -5.34 -23.03
N LYS A 199 6.23 -5.37 -24.34
CA LYS A 199 6.02 -6.55 -25.18
C LYS A 199 6.85 -7.77 -24.74
N GLU A 200 8.09 -7.56 -24.31
CA GLU A 200 8.95 -8.65 -23.84
C GLU A 200 8.39 -9.25 -22.53
N LEU A 201 7.94 -8.41 -21.59
CA LEU A 201 7.32 -8.88 -20.35
C LEU A 201 5.99 -9.60 -20.60
N LEU A 202 5.19 -9.12 -21.57
CA LEU A 202 3.96 -9.78 -22.00
C LEU A 202 4.25 -11.17 -22.61
N GLU A 203 5.27 -11.28 -23.46
CA GLU A 203 5.71 -12.56 -24.04
C GLU A 203 6.25 -13.51 -22.96
N LEU A 204 7.08 -13.03 -22.01
CA LEU A 204 7.61 -13.83 -20.91
C LEU A 204 6.53 -14.47 -20.04
N LEU A 205 5.47 -13.72 -19.77
CA LEU A 205 4.35 -14.16 -18.95
C LEU A 205 3.17 -14.69 -19.77
N ASP A 206 3.31 -14.73 -21.11
CA ASP A 206 2.30 -15.21 -22.05
C ASP A 206 0.92 -14.53 -21.79
N VAL A 207 0.92 -13.19 -21.69
CA VAL A 207 -0.27 -12.37 -21.47
C VAL A 207 -0.65 -11.65 -22.76
N PRO A 208 -1.86 -11.87 -23.29
CA PRO A 208 -2.33 -11.17 -24.49
C PRO A 208 -2.55 -9.67 -24.22
N GLU A 209 -1.93 -8.81 -25.04
CA GLU A 209 -2.04 -7.35 -24.91
C GLU A 209 -3.49 -6.85 -25.00
N CYS A 210 -4.33 -7.53 -25.81
CA CYS A 210 -5.73 -7.14 -26.03
C CYS A 210 -6.64 -7.21 -24.78
N MET A 211 -6.18 -7.79 -23.67
CA MET A 211 -6.92 -7.85 -22.42
C MET A 211 -6.50 -6.77 -21.40
N LEU A 212 -5.49 -5.97 -21.73
CA LEU A 212 -4.96 -4.96 -20.83
C LEU A 212 -5.73 -3.64 -20.93
N PRO A 213 -5.90 -2.91 -19.79
CA PRO A 213 -6.57 -1.62 -19.79
C PRO A 213 -5.69 -0.52 -20.42
N GLU A 214 -6.32 0.56 -20.89
CA GLU A 214 -5.61 1.79 -21.21
C GLU A 214 -5.04 2.40 -19.92
N VAL A 215 -3.80 2.93 -19.97
CA VAL A 215 -3.15 3.58 -18.82
C VAL A 215 -3.32 5.08 -18.92
N LYS A 216 -3.77 5.72 -17.85
CA LYS A 216 -4.02 7.16 -17.74
C LYS A 216 -3.29 7.75 -16.53
N PRO A 217 -3.14 9.08 -16.44
CA PRO A 217 -2.69 9.75 -15.22
C PRO A 217 -3.58 9.41 -14.02
N SER A 218 -3.02 9.45 -12.82
CA SER A 218 -3.75 9.18 -11.57
C SER A 218 -4.82 10.24 -11.27
N SER A 219 -4.59 11.49 -11.70
CA SER A 219 -5.55 12.60 -11.67
C SER A 219 -6.06 12.83 -13.11
N HIS A 220 -7.20 12.24 -13.44
CA HIS A 220 -7.77 12.28 -14.79
C HIS A 220 -9.26 11.93 -14.75
N VAL A 221 -10.09 12.58 -15.57
CA VAL A 221 -11.50 12.20 -15.71
C VAL A 221 -11.61 10.96 -16.59
N TYR A 222 -11.79 9.81 -15.98
CA TYR A 222 -11.89 8.50 -16.67
C TYR A 222 -13.23 8.27 -17.34
N GLY A 223 -14.31 8.86 -16.80
CA GLY A 223 -15.67 8.73 -17.24
C GLY A 223 -16.66 9.18 -16.18
N THR A 224 -17.94 8.84 -16.36
CA THR A 224 -19.01 9.11 -15.39
C THR A 224 -19.68 7.81 -14.96
N THR A 225 -20.25 7.81 -13.77
CA THR A 225 -21.01 6.67 -13.26
C THR A 225 -22.32 6.52 -14.06
N GLU A 226 -22.85 5.29 -14.12
CA GLU A 226 -24.22 5.06 -14.59
C GLU A 226 -25.21 5.78 -13.66
N PHE A 227 -26.24 6.38 -14.26
CA PHE A 227 -27.26 7.16 -13.55
C PHE A 227 -27.96 6.34 -12.44
N GLU A 228 -28.26 5.08 -12.71
CA GLU A 228 -28.99 4.17 -11.83
C GLU A 228 -28.24 3.85 -10.53
N LEU A 229 -26.93 4.05 -10.51
CA LEU A 229 -26.12 3.77 -9.32
C LEU A 229 -26.39 4.78 -8.20
N TYR A 230 -26.53 6.06 -8.54
CA TYR A 230 -26.63 7.15 -7.55
C TYR A 230 -27.79 8.12 -7.80
N GLY A 231 -28.64 7.86 -8.78
CA GLY A 231 -29.70 8.80 -9.20
C GLY A 231 -29.17 10.03 -9.93
N GLY A 232 -27.96 9.94 -10.48
CA GLY A 232 -27.26 10.99 -11.23
C GLY A 232 -25.89 10.51 -11.68
N GLU A 233 -25.33 11.16 -12.69
CA GLU A 233 -23.97 10.88 -13.17
C GLU A 233 -22.94 11.64 -12.32
N ILE A 234 -21.91 10.93 -11.83
CA ILE A 234 -20.81 11.51 -11.04
C ILE A 234 -19.49 11.23 -11.79
N PRO A 235 -18.63 12.24 -12.02
CA PRO A 235 -17.33 12.04 -12.63
C PRO A 235 -16.45 11.11 -11.78
N ILE A 236 -15.80 10.13 -12.41
CA ILE A 236 -14.74 9.32 -11.82
C ILE A 236 -13.43 9.95 -12.26
N ALA A 237 -12.70 10.57 -11.34
CA ALA A 237 -11.66 11.52 -11.73
C ALA A 237 -10.31 11.35 -11.02
N GLY A 238 -10.17 10.34 -10.16
CA GLY A 238 -8.91 9.98 -9.52
C GLY A 238 -8.81 8.48 -9.31
N ALA A 239 -7.65 7.90 -9.59
CA ALA A 239 -7.35 6.51 -9.24
C ALA A 239 -5.86 6.36 -8.94
N ALA A 240 -5.52 5.69 -7.84
CA ALA A 240 -4.15 5.28 -7.56
C ALA A 240 -4.13 4.15 -6.51
N GLY A 241 -3.03 3.40 -6.49
CA GLY A 241 -2.79 2.40 -5.45
C GLY A 241 -2.78 3.00 -4.05
N ASP A 242 -3.16 2.21 -3.04
CA ASP A 242 -3.35 2.66 -1.66
C ASP A 242 -2.13 3.40 -1.08
N GLN A 243 -0.93 2.87 -1.32
CA GLN A 243 0.30 3.45 -0.78
C GLN A 243 0.69 4.74 -1.52
N GLN A 244 0.41 4.84 -2.82
CA GLN A 244 0.60 6.03 -3.63
C GLN A 244 -0.41 7.11 -3.25
N CYS A 245 -1.67 6.75 -3.04
CA CYS A 245 -2.67 7.67 -2.50
C CYS A 245 -2.26 8.19 -1.12
N ALA A 246 -1.73 7.35 -0.23
CA ALA A 246 -1.24 7.79 1.08
C ALA A 246 -0.07 8.79 0.94
N LEU A 247 0.87 8.55 0.01
CA LEU A 247 1.97 9.48 -0.27
C LEU A 247 1.44 10.84 -0.76
N PHE A 248 0.45 10.82 -1.68
CA PHE A 248 -0.19 12.03 -2.20
C PHE A 248 -1.01 12.75 -1.14
N GLY A 249 -1.79 12.02 -0.33
CA GLY A 249 -2.59 12.56 0.78
C GLY A 249 -1.75 13.16 1.90
N GLN A 250 -0.52 12.68 2.08
CA GLN A 250 0.49 13.29 2.94
C GLN A 250 1.18 14.51 2.31
N CYS A 251 0.78 14.90 1.09
CA CYS A 251 1.40 15.99 0.35
C CYS A 251 2.92 15.86 0.22
N CYS A 252 3.39 14.65 -0.08
CA CYS A 252 4.81 14.37 -0.35
C CYS A 252 5.11 14.62 -1.83
N PHE A 253 5.10 15.90 -2.25
CA PHE A 253 5.21 16.34 -3.65
C PHE A 253 6.63 16.71 -4.08
N ALA A 254 7.62 16.54 -3.24
CA ALA A 254 9.00 16.85 -3.56
C ALA A 254 9.94 15.68 -3.27
N PRO A 255 11.05 15.56 -4.04
CA PRO A 255 12.06 14.53 -3.79
C PRO A 255 12.57 14.54 -2.36
N GLY A 256 12.65 13.37 -1.75
CA GLY A 256 13.08 13.18 -0.35
C GLY A 256 11.96 13.28 0.68
N GLN A 257 10.77 13.75 0.31
CA GLN A 257 9.61 13.68 1.18
C GLN A 257 9.14 12.22 1.27
N MET A 258 8.88 11.78 2.50
CA MET A 258 8.62 10.39 2.81
C MET A 258 7.42 10.23 3.74
N LYS A 259 6.68 9.17 3.51
CA LYS A 259 5.62 8.74 4.43
C LYS A 259 5.87 7.32 4.93
N ASN A 260 5.32 6.99 6.11
CA ASN A 260 5.17 5.63 6.60
C ASN A 260 3.74 5.39 7.08
N THR A 261 3.06 4.44 6.46
CA THR A 261 1.73 4.00 6.90
C THR A 261 1.87 2.83 7.86
N TYR A 262 1.50 3.02 9.12
CA TYR A 262 1.54 2.02 10.19
C TYR A 262 0.22 1.24 10.25
N GLY A 263 0.10 0.21 9.43
CA GLY A 263 -1.01 -0.75 9.43
C GLY A 263 -0.64 -2.09 10.08
N THR A 264 -1.18 -3.19 9.59
CA THR A 264 -0.78 -4.56 9.95
C THR A 264 0.72 -4.77 9.72
N GLY A 265 1.22 -4.34 8.55
CA GLY A 265 2.61 -4.06 8.26
C GLY A 265 2.86 -2.55 8.19
N CYS A 266 4.09 -2.14 7.80
CA CYS A 266 4.37 -0.76 7.44
C CYS A 266 4.81 -0.68 5.99
N PHE A 267 4.40 0.40 5.33
CA PHE A 267 4.79 0.70 3.95
C PHE A 267 5.37 2.11 3.90
N LEU A 268 6.68 2.16 3.66
CA LEU A 268 7.41 3.41 3.49
C LEU A 268 7.52 3.73 2.02
N LEU A 269 7.16 4.95 1.65
CA LEU A 269 7.39 5.49 0.32
C LEU A 269 8.14 6.81 0.42
N MET A 270 9.18 6.96 -0.39
CA MET A 270 9.91 8.22 -0.57
C MET A 270 9.78 8.67 -2.01
N ASN A 271 9.26 9.88 -2.22
CA ASN A 271 9.21 10.51 -3.53
C ASN A 271 10.64 10.76 -4.04
N THR A 272 10.95 10.35 -5.26
CA THR A 272 12.24 10.58 -5.95
C THR A 272 12.13 11.57 -7.12
N GLY A 273 10.94 12.19 -7.31
CA GLY A 273 10.66 13.09 -8.41
C GLY A 273 10.64 12.35 -9.76
N SER A 274 11.24 12.96 -10.77
CA SER A 274 11.36 12.37 -12.12
C SER A 274 12.45 11.30 -12.24
N GLU A 275 13.23 11.06 -11.18
CA GLU A 275 14.35 10.15 -11.22
C GLU A 275 13.94 8.71 -10.86
N ILE A 276 14.25 7.77 -11.78
CA ILE A 276 14.09 6.34 -11.54
C ILE A 276 15.32 5.83 -10.80
N VAL A 277 15.18 5.62 -9.50
CA VAL A 277 16.26 5.10 -8.65
C VAL A 277 16.21 3.58 -8.63
N GLU A 278 17.20 2.92 -9.23
CA GLU A 278 17.34 1.47 -9.11
C GLU A 278 17.92 1.10 -7.74
N SER A 279 17.13 0.38 -6.94
CA SER A 279 17.59 -0.03 -5.61
C SER A 279 18.65 -1.13 -5.69
N LYS A 280 19.69 -0.97 -4.85
CA LYS A 280 20.72 -1.99 -4.58
C LYS A 280 20.59 -2.60 -3.16
N ASN A 281 19.62 -2.09 -2.40
CA ASN A 281 19.38 -2.47 -1.01
C ASN A 281 18.01 -3.16 -0.82
N GLY A 282 17.45 -3.78 -1.86
CA GLY A 282 16.23 -4.56 -1.78
C GLY A 282 14.94 -3.72 -1.64
N LEU A 283 14.94 -2.47 -2.12
CA LEU A 283 13.73 -1.67 -2.23
C LEU A 283 13.07 -1.86 -3.59
N VAL A 284 11.81 -1.49 -3.68
CA VAL A 284 11.06 -1.48 -4.94
C VAL A 284 11.01 -0.06 -5.48
N THR A 285 11.27 0.10 -6.79
CA THR A 285 11.00 1.36 -7.49
C THR A 285 9.61 1.27 -8.12
N THR A 286 8.80 2.29 -7.91
CA THR A 286 7.42 2.33 -8.39
C THR A 286 7.07 3.74 -8.88
N ILE A 287 5.97 3.89 -9.64
CA ILE A 287 5.43 5.19 -9.96
C ILE A 287 4.67 5.72 -8.74
N ALA A 288 5.00 6.94 -8.30
CA ALA A 288 4.36 7.61 -7.16
C ALA A 288 3.01 8.21 -7.56
N VAL A 289 2.95 8.85 -8.72
CA VAL A 289 1.76 9.50 -9.26
C VAL A 289 1.95 9.79 -10.75
N GLY A 290 0.84 9.72 -11.51
CA GLY A 290 0.72 10.36 -12.81
C GLY A 290 -0.14 11.62 -12.65
N TYR A 291 0.42 12.79 -12.91
CA TYR A 291 -0.28 14.06 -12.77
C TYR A 291 0.05 14.97 -13.96
N GLU A 292 -0.98 15.56 -14.57
CA GLU A 292 -0.84 16.29 -15.82
C GLU A 292 -0.11 15.45 -16.89
N ASP A 293 0.98 15.94 -17.48
CA ASP A 293 1.73 15.28 -18.56
C ASP A 293 3.02 14.57 -18.07
N HIS A 294 3.17 14.33 -16.77
CA HIS A 294 4.36 13.72 -16.21
C HIS A 294 4.04 12.65 -15.15
N VAL A 295 5.03 11.84 -14.84
CA VAL A 295 5.00 10.90 -13.72
C VAL A 295 6.13 11.22 -12.75
N GLU A 296 5.85 10.99 -11.47
CA GLU A 296 6.86 10.96 -10.42
C GLU A 296 7.06 9.54 -9.93
N TYR A 297 8.27 9.25 -9.47
CA TYR A 297 8.67 7.93 -8.97
C TYR A 297 8.85 7.94 -7.47
N ALA A 298 8.84 6.75 -6.89
CA ALA A 298 9.12 6.55 -5.47
C ALA A 298 9.93 5.27 -5.25
N LEU A 299 10.75 5.29 -4.20
CA LEU A 299 11.25 4.08 -3.57
C LEU A 299 10.26 3.59 -2.52
N GLU A 300 9.98 2.30 -2.52
CA GLU A 300 9.10 1.63 -1.58
C GLU A 300 9.84 0.56 -0.80
N GLY A 301 9.66 0.56 0.52
CA GLY A 301 10.08 -0.52 1.41
C GLY A 301 8.91 -1.03 2.25
N SER A 302 8.78 -2.35 2.35
CA SER A 302 7.68 -3.02 3.04
C SER A 302 8.17 -3.74 4.29
N ILE A 303 7.51 -3.50 5.41
CA ILE A 303 7.65 -4.23 6.67
C ILE A 303 6.39 -5.10 6.83
N PHE A 304 6.57 -6.42 6.85
CA PHE A 304 5.42 -7.33 6.84
C PHE A 304 4.69 -7.39 8.18
N VAL A 305 5.39 -7.17 9.28
CA VAL A 305 4.85 -7.28 10.63
C VAL A 305 5.13 -6.01 11.42
N ALA A 306 4.10 -5.20 11.62
CA ALA A 306 4.14 -3.98 12.43
C ALA A 306 2.98 -3.98 13.45
N GLY A 307 1.82 -3.42 13.13
CA GLY A 307 0.65 -3.49 14.01
C GLY A 307 0.25 -4.92 14.36
N ALA A 308 0.54 -5.89 13.48
CA ALA A 308 0.36 -7.31 13.77
C ALA A 308 1.17 -7.78 14.99
N ALA A 309 2.34 -7.18 15.27
CA ALA A 309 3.09 -7.52 16.47
C ALA A 309 2.40 -7.03 17.76
N VAL A 310 1.72 -5.88 17.70
CA VAL A 310 0.90 -5.39 18.83
C VAL A 310 -0.36 -6.23 18.99
N GLN A 311 -0.99 -6.64 17.89
CA GLN A 311 -2.11 -7.59 17.94
C GLN A 311 -1.69 -8.92 18.56
N TRP A 312 -0.54 -9.46 18.18
CA TRP A 312 0.02 -10.67 18.79
C TRP A 312 0.22 -10.55 20.31
N LEU A 313 0.70 -9.40 20.82
CA LEU A 313 0.78 -9.14 22.25
C LEU A 313 -0.59 -9.19 22.93
N ARG A 314 -1.65 -8.75 22.24
CA ARG A 314 -3.02 -8.72 22.73
C ARG A 314 -3.70 -10.08 22.64
N ASP A 315 -3.72 -10.66 21.43
CA ASP A 315 -4.61 -11.79 21.10
C ASP A 315 -4.00 -13.13 21.50
N GLU A 316 -2.70 -13.31 21.31
CA GLU A 316 -2.02 -14.59 21.56
C GLU A 316 -1.33 -14.61 22.94
N LEU A 317 -0.65 -13.53 23.31
CA LEU A 317 0.06 -13.49 24.60
C LEU A 317 -0.82 -12.96 25.75
N GLY A 318 -1.90 -12.22 25.44
CA GLY A 318 -2.78 -11.64 26.47
C GLY A 318 -2.06 -10.66 27.42
N VAL A 319 -0.96 -10.04 26.96
CA VAL A 319 -0.14 -9.15 27.82
C VAL A 319 -0.58 -7.69 27.76
N VAL A 320 -1.46 -7.33 26.83
CA VAL A 320 -2.18 -6.06 26.74
C VAL A 320 -3.65 -6.34 26.38
N SER A 321 -4.58 -5.47 26.82
CA SER A 321 -6.00 -5.62 26.54
C SER A 321 -6.42 -4.91 25.24
N ASN A 322 -5.67 -3.88 24.86
CA ASN A 322 -5.86 -3.10 23.64
C ASN A 322 -4.55 -2.45 23.21
N ALA A 323 -4.52 -1.88 22.00
CA ALA A 323 -3.30 -1.28 21.44
C ALA A 323 -2.81 -0.05 22.24
N ALA A 324 -3.70 0.76 22.81
CA ALA A 324 -3.31 1.96 23.56
C ALA A 324 -2.56 1.60 24.84
N GLU A 325 -2.94 0.51 25.52
CA GLU A 325 -2.27 0.03 26.72
C GLU A 325 -0.79 -0.30 26.49
N SER A 326 -0.39 -0.58 25.24
CA SER A 326 1.02 -0.84 24.90
C SER A 326 1.92 0.37 25.17
N GLN A 327 1.44 1.60 24.92
CA GLN A 327 2.16 2.83 25.26
C GLN A 327 2.36 2.95 26.77
N GLU A 328 1.30 2.75 27.54
CA GLU A 328 1.37 2.86 29.00
C GLU A 328 2.42 1.90 29.62
N TYR A 329 2.51 0.69 29.09
CA TYR A 329 3.51 -0.27 29.53
C TYR A 329 4.92 0.12 29.09
N ALA A 330 5.08 0.59 27.86
CA ALA A 330 6.40 1.01 27.36
C ALA A 330 6.99 2.16 28.17
N GLU A 331 6.13 3.09 28.64
CA GLU A 331 6.52 4.24 29.46
C GLU A 331 6.84 3.89 30.93
N LYS A 332 6.41 2.71 31.45
CA LYS A 332 6.69 2.24 32.81
C LYS A 332 8.16 1.82 33.03
N VAL A 333 8.91 1.63 31.97
CA VAL A 333 10.31 1.20 32.04
C VAL A 333 11.20 2.17 31.26
N PRO A 334 12.43 2.44 31.73
CA PRO A 334 13.31 3.44 31.10
C PRO A 334 13.90 2.96 29.76
N ASP A 335 14.01 1.65 29.59
CA ASP A 335 14.56 0.98 28.39
C ASP A 335 14.04 -0.46 28.29
N THR A 336 14.58 -1.26 27.37
CA THR A 336 14.22 -2.67 27.17
C THR A 336 15.05 -3.64 28.02
N ALA A 337 15.84 -3.17 28.97
CA ALA A 337 16.81 -3.97 29.75
C ALA A 337 17.75 -4.82 28.85
N GLY A 338 18.07 -4.33 27.66
CA GLY A 338 18.90 -5.00 26.66
C GLY A 338 18.20 -6.06 25.82
N GLY A 339 16.88 -6.23 25.97
CA GLY A 339 16.08 -7.15 25.16
C GLY A 339 15.65 -6.55 23.84
N TYR A 340 15.58 -7.36 22.79
CA TYR A 340 15.09 -7.02 21.45
C TYR A 340 14.07 -8.04 20.98
N VAL A 341 13.04 -7.57 20.27
CA VAL A 341 12.04 -8.39 19.58
C VAL A 341 12.24 -8.19 18.09
N VAL A 342 12.42 -9.28 17.33
CA VAL A 342 12.43 -9.29 15.87
C VAL A 342 11.13 -9.96 15.43
N PRO A 343 10.10 -9.23 14.97
CA PRO A 343 8.78 -9.81 14.71
C PRO A 343 8.67 -10.42 13.31
N ALA A 344 9.57 -11.34 12.96
CA ALA A 344 9.60 -12.00 11.66
C ALA A 344 8.58 -13.16 11.56
N PHE A 345 7.30 -12.91 11.88
CA PHE A 345 6.26 -13.97 11.92
C PHE A 345 6.02 -14.62 10.56
N THR A 346 6.18 -13.84 9.48
CA THR A 346 6.02 -14.27 8.09
C THR A 346 7.31 -14.04 7.27
N GLY A 347 8.46 -14.06 7.94
CA GLY A 347 9.75 -13.67 7.37
C GLY A 347 10.05 -12.18 7.54
N LEU A 348 11.18 -11.75 7.00
CA LEU A 348 11.63 -10.36 6.95
C LEU A 348 11.49 -9.81 5.53
N GLY A 349 10.89 -8.63 5.39
CA GLY A 349 10.80 -7.86 4.15
C GLY A 349 12.08 -7.08 3.86
N ALA A 350 11.95 -5.95 3.18
CA ALA A 350 13.08 -5.07 2.90
C ALA A 350 13.79 -4.60 4.18
N PRO A 351 15.11 -4.46 4.18
CA PRO A 351 16.05 -4.77 3.09
C PRO A 351 16.56 -6.23 3.10
N TYR A 352 16.06 -7.08 3.98
CA TYR A 352 16.60 -8.42 4.26
C TYR A 352 16.12 -9.52 3.33
N TRP A 353 14.85 -9.45 2.86
CA TRP A 353 14.21 -10.41 1.95
C TRP A 353 14.42 -11.88 2.31
N ASN A 354 14.17 -12.23 3.57
CA ASN A 354 14.29 -13.60 4.05
C ASN A 354 12.94 -14.15 4.49
N GLN A 355 12.35 -15.01 3.67
CA GLN A 355 11.05 -15.64 3.93
C GLN A 355 11.12 -16.75 4.99
N GLN A 356 12.31 -17.27 5.27
CA GLN A 356 12.54 -18.37 6.23
C GLN A 356 12.82 -17.86 7.66
N ALA A 357 13.18 -16.59 7.81
CA ALA A 357 13.34 -15.99 9.12
C ALA A 357 12.07 -16.11 9.96
N ARG A 358 12.22 -16.30 11.26
CA ARG A 358 11.11 -16.38 12.22
C ARG A 358 11.31 -15.40 13.36
N GLY A 359 10.21 -15.08 14.06
CA GLY A 359 10.26 -14.18 15.20
C GLY A 359 11.25 -14.62 16.26
N ALA A 360 12.03 -13.67 16.78
CA ALA A 360 13.02 -13.92 17.81
C ALA A 360 12.92 -12.90 18.94
N ILE A 361 13.13 -13.34 20.18
CA ILE A 361 13.27 -12.48 21.35
C ILE A 361 14.65 -12.79 21.94
N VAL A 362 15.54 -11.79 21.97
CA VAL A 362 16.94 -11.97 22.37
C VAL A 362 17.35 -10.95 23.44
N GLY A 363 18.47 -11.20 24.14
CA GLY A 363 18.98 -10.31 25.16
C GLY A 363 18.24 -10.36 26.50
N ILE A 364 17.41 -11.37 26.73
CA ILE A 364 16.61 -11.53 27.94
C ILE A 364 17.50 -11.84 29.13
N THR A 365 17.31 -11.09 30.21
CA THR A 365 17.87 -11.37 31.54
C THR A 365 16.76 -11.64 32.55
N ARG A 366 17.10 -12.06 33.77
CA ARG A 366 16.08 -12.29 34.81
C ARG A 366 15.22 -11.05 35.14
N GLY A 367 15.76 -9.85 34.90
CA GLY A 367 15.06 -8.59 35.11
C GLY A 367 14.10 -8.19 33.98
N PHE A 368 14.08 -8.92 32.87
CA PHE A 368 13.21 -8.65 31.74
C PHE A 368 11.77 -8.96 32.11
N SER A 369 10.90 -7.95 32.10
CA SER A 369 9.51 -8.05 32.51
C SER A 369 8.54 -7.90 31.32
N ARG A 370 7.24 -8.09 31.59
CA ARG A 370 6.16 -7.83 30.61
C ARG A 370 6.27 -6.43 29.99
N ALA A 371 6.58 -5.39 30.77
CA ALA A 371 6.73 -4.04 30.25
C ALA A 371 7.90 -3.90 29.29
N HIS A 372 9.02 -4.57 29.56
CA HIS A 372 10.18 -4.60 28.65
C HIS A 372 9.85 -5.32 27.33
N LEU A 373 9.08 -6.42 27.38
CA LEU A 373 8.63 -7.14 26.17
C LEU A 373 7.75 -6.25 25.28
N ILE A 374 6.76 -5.58 25.90
CA ILE A 374 5.83 -4.70 25.18
C ILE A 374 6.62 -3.53 24.55
N ARG A 375 7.51 -2.90 25.31
CA ARG A 375 8.37 -1.83 24.82
C ARG A 375 9.27 -2.29 23.68
N ALA A 376 9.97 -3.42 23.82
CA ALA A 376 10.83 -3.96 22.78
C ALA A 376 10.06 -4.30 21.49
N THR A 377 8.80 -4.71 21.62
CA THR A 377 7.93 -4.93 20.47
C THR A 377 7.59 -3.62 19.76
N LEU A 378 7.24 -2.55 20.48
CA LEU A 378 7.00 -1.22 19.87
C LEU A 378 8.30 -0.66 19.25
N GLU A 379 9.42 -0.74 19.95
CA GLU A 379 10.72 -0.29 19.43
C GLU A 379 11.12 -1.03 18.14
N SER A 380 10.72 -2.31 17.98
CA SER A 380 11.02 -3.10 16.79
C SER A 380 10.40 -2.52 15.50
N LEU A 381 9.25 -1.86 15.60
CA LEU A 381 8.62 -1.19 14.46
C LEU A 381 9.47 -0.02 13.98
N ALA A 382 10.01 0.72 14.93
CA ALA A 382 10.86 1.87 14.64
C ALA A 382 12.24 1.44 14.09
N TYR A 383 12.82 0.36 14.58
CA TYR A 383 14.07 -0.20 14.04
C TYR A 383 13.92 -0.67 12.61
N GLN A 384 12.86 -1.41 12.27
CA GLN A 384 12.60 -1.84 10.89
C GLN A 384 12.41 -0.65 9.96
N THR A 385 11.67 0.38 10.42
CA THR A 385 11.48 1.63 9.68
C THR A 385 12.82 2.35 9.44
N TYR A 386 13.70 2.39 10.44
CA TYR A 386 15.06 2.93 10.29
C TYR A 386 15.87 2.21 9.21
N ASP A 387 15.86 0.87 9.20
CA ASP A 387 16.62 0.09 8.22
C ASP A 387 16.20 0.40 6.80
N ILE A 388 14.89 0.52 6.55
CA ILE A 388 14.34 0.90 5.25
C ILE A 388 14.69 2.36 4.90
N ALA A 389 14.51 3.28 5.84
CA ALA A 389 14.82 4.69 5.62
C ALA A 389 16.30 4.89 5.24
N ARG A 390 17.22 4.18 5.89
CA ARG A 390 18.65 4.21 5.55
C ARG A 390 18.97 3.52 4.22
N ALA A 391 18.22 2.50 3.84
CA ALA A 391 18.33 1.91 2.49
C ALA A 391 17.89 2.92 1.43
N MET A 392 16.78 3.65 1.66
CA MET A 392 16.30 4.71 0.76
C MET A 392 17.34 5.83 0.57
N GLU A 393 17.94 6.31 1.66
CA GLU A 393 19.01 7.32 1.58
C GLU A 393 20.23 6.84 0.79
N ARG A 394 20.66 5.58 1.02
CA ARG A 394 21.81 5.01 0.30
C ARG A 394 21.57 4.84 -1.18
N ASP A 395 20.36 4.42 -1.57
CA ASP A 395 20.02 4.17 -2.97
C ASP A 395 19.76 5.46 -3.73
N SER A 396 19.05 6.43 -3.13
CA SER A 396 18.69 7.68 -3.77
C SER A 396 19.77 8.77 -3.68
N GLY A 397 20.65 8.69 -2.69
CA GLY A 397 21.55 9.77 -2.32
C GLY A 397 20.85 10.98 -1.68
N ILE A 398 19.54 10.90 -1.46
CA ILE A 398 18.73 11.98 -0.87
C ILE A 398 18.64 11.76 0.64
N ARG A 399 18.99 12.78 1.42
CA ARG A 399 18.85 12.73 2.89
C ARG A 399 17.38 12.96 3.28
N ILE A 400 16.87 12.13 4.18
CA ILE A 400 15.53 12.25 4.73
C ILE A 400 15.51 13.41 5.74
N GLY A 401 14.76 14.46 5.43
CA GLY A 401 14.59 15.64 6.29
C GLY A 401 13.41 15.53 7.26
N GLU A 402 12.36 14.81 6.86
CA GLU A 402 11.12 14.63 7.61
C GLU A 402 10.49 13.29 7.30
N LEU A 403 9.75 12.74 8.26
CA LEU A 403 8.91 11.55 8.07
C LEU A 403 7.47 11.89 8.41
N LYS A 404 6.56 11.75 7.46
CA LYS A 404 5.12 11.85 7.69
C LYS A 404 4.54 10.47 7.99
N VAL A 405 3.64 10.40 8.99
CA VAL A 405 3.12 9.11 9.48
C VAL A 405 1.60 9.09 9.48
N ASP A 406 1.04 7.93 9.19
CA ASP A 406 -0.40 7.65 9.26
C ASP A 406 -0.67 6.19 9.63
N GLY A 407 -1.95 5.80 9.62
CA GLY A 407 -2.39 4.48 10.05
C GLY A 407 -2.53 4.34 11.56
N GLY A 408 -3.09 3.20 12.00
CA GLY A 408 -3.56 3.06 13.38
C GLY A 408 -2.48 3.18 14.46
N ALA A 409 -1.26 2.67 14.22
CA ALA A 409 -0.22 2.68 15.23
C ALA A 409 0.50 4.05 15.35
N CYS A 410 0.29 5.01 14.44
CA CYS A 410 0.83 6.36 14.59
C CYS A 410 0.17 7.15 15.75
N ALA A 411 -0.93 6.65 16.29
CA ALA A 411 -1.57 7.20 17.50
C ALA A 411 -0.74 6.97 18.78
N ASN A 412 0.26 6.08 18.75
CA ASN A 412 1.14 5.79 19.87
C ASN A 412 2.30 6.80 19.92
N ASP A 413 2.21 7.76 20.85
CA ASP A 413 3.18 8.87 20.98
C ASP A 413 4.58 8.37 21.37
N PHE A 414 4.67 7.30 22.18
CA PHE A 414 5.95 6.66 22.52
C PHE A 414 6.64 6.14 21.25
N LEU A 415 5.91 5.42 20.42
CA LEU A 415 6.45 4.88 19.16
C LEU A 415 6.91 6.01 18.23
N MET A 416 6.11 7.06 18.07
CA MET A 416 6.44 8.19 17.19
C MET A 416 7.66 8.97 17.67
N GLN A 417 7.79 9.21 18.99
CA GLN A 417 8.97 9.85 19.56
C GLN A 417 10.22 8.97 19.36
N PHE A 418 10.10 7.68 19.64
CA PHE A 418 11.22 6.74 19.44
C PHE A 418 11.62 6.62 17.96
N GLN A 419 10.65 6.67 17.05
CA GLN A 419 10.90 6.70 15.60
C GLN A 419 11.69 7.95 15.19
N SER A 420 11.30 9.14 15.67
CA SER A 420 12.03 10.38 15.44
C SER A 420 13.46 10.32 15.99
N ASP A 421 13.61 9.78 17.19
CA ASP A 421 14.90 9.59 17.85
C ASP A 421 15.84 8.68 17.06
N LEU A 422 15.33 7.60 16.48
CA LEU A 422 16.14 6.66 15.69
C LEU A 422 16.51 7.21 14.31
N ILE A 423 15.55 7.75 13.57
CA ILE A 423 15.82 8.29 12.23
C ILE A 423 16.66 9.57 12.30
N GLY A 424 16.49 10.35 13.37
CA GLY A 424 17.20 11.62 13.56
C GLY A 424 16.62 12.75 12.72
N CYS A 425 15.31 12.69 12.40
CA CYS A 425 14.54 13.76 11.77
C CYS A 425 13.19 13.93 12.46
N ASP A 426 12.49 15.02 12.15
CA ASP A 426 11.15 15.25 12.68
C ASP A 426 10.14 14.26 12.09
N VAL A 427 9.25 13.77 12.95
CA VAL A 427 8.11 12.92 12.58
C VAL A 427 6.83 13.73 12.71
N TYR A 428 6.06 13.82 11.62
CA TYR A 428 4.83 14.60 11.53
C TYR A 428 3.62 13.68 11.47
N ARG A 429 2.72 13.81 12.45
CA ARG A 429 1.40 13.19 12.41
C ARG A 429 0.37 14.22 11.97
N PRO A 430 -0.40 13.97 10.88
CA PRO A 430 -1.45 14.87 10.43
C PRO A 430 -2.72 14.70 11.27
N ARG A 431 -3.59 15.72 11.26
CA ARG A 431 -4.93 15.65 11.88
C ARG A 431 -5.81 14.61 11.21
N CYS A 432 -5.78 14.53 9.87
CA CYS A 432 -6.48 13.50 9.12
C CYS A 432 -5.52 12.32 8.91
N ILE A 433 -5.70 11.25 9.66
CA ILE A 433 -4.90 10.01 9.53
C ILE A 433 -5.39 9.08 8.40
N GLU A 434 -6.53 9.42 7.76
CA GLU A 434 -7.08 8.70 6.60
C GLU A 434 -6.49 9.22 5.29
N THR A 435 -5.18 9.29 5.25
CA THR A 435 -4.41 9.91 4.16
C THR A 435 -4.55 9.18 2.84
N THR A 436 -4.76 7.86 2.88
CA THR A 436 -5.03 7.03 1.69
C THR A 436 -6.30 7.50 0.97
N ALA A 437 -7.41 7.57 1.69
CA ALA A 437 -8.68 8.04 1.14
C ALA A 437 -8.61 9.52 0.73
N LEU A 438 -7.93 10.34 1.54
CA LEU A 438 -7.75 11.76 1.25
C LEU A 438 -6.92 11.99 -0.02
N GLY A 439 -5.89 11.17 -0.27
CA GLY A 439 -5.10 11.23 -1.49
C GLY A 439 -5.92 10.96 -2.75
N ALA A 440 -6.77 9.93 -2.72
CA ALA A 440 -7.69 9.66 -3.82
C ALA A 440 -8.68 10.82 -4.04
N ALA A 441 -9.16 11.43 -2.94
CA ALA A 441 -10.03 12.61 -3.02
C ALA A 441 -9.30 13.80 -3.66
N TYR A 442 -8.04 14.05 -3.28
CA TYR A 442 -7.23 15.12 -3.85
C TYR A 442 -6.99 14.94 -5.35
N LEU A 443 -6.61 13.73 -5.78
CA LEU A 443 -6.43 13.41 -7.20
C LEU A 443 -7.71 13.67 -8.00
N ALA A 444 -8.86 13.21 -7.50
CA ALA A 444 -10.14 13.43 -8.15
C ALA A 444 -10.55 14.91 -8.17
N GLY A 445 -10.36 15.60 -7.06
CA GLY A 445 -10.72 17.01 -6.93
C GLY A 445 -9.87 17.92 -7.82
N LEU A 446 -8.57 17.64 -7.97
CA LEU A 446 -7.69 18.35 -8.90
C LEU A 446 -8.15 18.17 -10.36
N ALA A 447 -8.48 16.94 -10.77
CA ALA A 447 -8.91 16.64 -12.13
C ALA A 447 -10.20 17.36 -12.57
N VAL A 448 -11.09 17.72 -11.62
CA VAL A 448 -12.35 18.43 -11.90
C VAL A 448 -12.33 19.91 -11.47
N GLY A 449 -11.18 20.43 -11.04
CA GLY A 449 -11.07 21.83 -10.59
C GLY A 449 -11.79 22.11 -9.27
N TYR A 450 -11.98 21.10 -8.42
CA TYR A 450 -12.47 21.30 -7.05
C TYR A 450 -11.43 21.95 -6.17
N TRP A 451 -10.17 21.57 -6.30
CA TRP A 451 -8.97 22.29 -5.89
C TRP A 451 -8.23 22.74 -7.13
N ASP A 452 -7.71 23.96 -7.12
CA ASP A 452 -7.11 24.59 -8.32
C ASP A 452 -5.62 24.21 -8.51
N SER A 453 -4.95 23.74 -7.44
CA SER A 453 -3.52 23.44 -7.47
C SER A 453 -3.07 22.50 -6.34
N LEU A 454 -1.84 21.97 -6.47
CA LEU A 454 -1.18 21.21 -5.40
C LEU A 454 -0.94 22.09 -4.16
N GLU A 455 -0.81 23.40 -4.31
CA GLU A 455 -0.65 24.32 -3.17
C GLU A 455 -1.94 24.44 -2.37
N ASP A 456 -3.12 24.45 -3.04
CA ASP A 456 -4.41 24.40 -2.36
C ASP A 456 -4.58 23.11 -1.56
N VAL A 457 -4.11 21.99 -2.12
CA VAL A 457 -4.11 20.69 -1.43
C VAL A 457 -3.20 20.72 -0.22
N LYS A 458 -1.99 21.27 -0.33
CA LYS A 458 -1.07 21.43 0.81
C LYS A 458 -1.64 22.28 1.92
N ASN A 459 -2.41 23.33 1.60
CA ASN A 459 -3.04 24.20 2.59
C ASN A 459 -4.10 23.50 3.44
N ASN A 460 -4.63 22.37 2.95
CA ASN A 460 -5.55 21.52 3.73
C ASN A 460 -4.81 20.55 4.66
N TRP A 461 -3.52 20.28 4.39
CA TRP A 461 -2.74 19.40 5.24
C TRP A 461 -2.38 20.07 6.56
N ALA A 462 -2.94 19.60 7.65
CA ALA A 462 -2.77 20.18 8.97
C ALA A 462 -2.07 19.19 9.90
N VAL A 463 -1.05 19.69 10.62
CA VAL A 463 -0.32 18.93 11.63
C VAL A 463 -1.17 18.78 12.90
N ASP A 464 -1.23 17.54 13.43
CA ASP A 464 -1.69 17.25 14.79
C ASP A 464 -0.52 17.38 15.78
N GLN A 465 0.57 16.66 15.50
CA GLN A 465 1.74 16.65 16.37
C GLN A 465 3.04 16.47 15.60
N VAL A 466 4.10 17.11 16.09
CA VAL A 466 5.47 16.94 15.63
C VAL A 466 6.30 16.32 16.76
N PHE A 467 7.01 15.26 16.42
CA PHE A 467 7.96 14.60 17.31
C PHE A 467 9.36 14.91 16.82
N THR A 468 10.12 15.64 17.63
CA THR A 468 11.49 16.05 17.31
C THR A 468 12.48 15.15 18.01
N SER A 469 13.53 14.73 17.32
CA SER A 469 14.58 13.84 17.85
C SER A 469 15.30 14.47 19.05
N LYS A 470 15.40 13.70 20.13
CA LYS A 470 16.04 14.11 21.42
C LYS A 470 17.15 13.14 21.84
N MET A 471 17.32 12.02 21.12
CA MET A 471 18.26 10.98 21.49
C MET A 471 19.69 11.35 21.09
N GLU A 472 20.62 11.22 22.05
CA GLU A 472 22.04 11.38 21.79
C GLU A 472 22.54 10.32 20.80
N GLU A 473 23.48 10.71 19.92
CA GLU A 473 24.02 9.85 18.86
C GLU A 473 24.64 8.57 19.39
N GLU A 474 25.39 8.64 20.48
CA GLU A 474 26.02 7.48 21.09
C GLU A 474 24.99 6.41 21.54
N ARG A 475 23.87 6.88 22.11
CA ARG A 475 22.76 6.00 22.51
C ARG A 475 22.10 5.37 21.28
N ARG A 476 21.87 6.15 20.23
CA ARG A 476 21.28 5.68 18.96
C ARG A 476 22.12 4.56 18.35
N VAL A 477 23.42 4.79 18.20
CA VAL A 477 24.37 3.79 17.67
C VAL A 477 24.32 2.50 18.49
N LYS A 478 24.37 2.60 19.82
CA LYS A 478 24.31 1.42 20.70
C LYS A 478 23.03 0.61 20.53
N LEU A 479 21.89 1.28 20.40
CA LEU A 479 20.59 0.63 20.19
C LEU A 479 20.53 -0.07 18.82
N LEU A 480 21.01 0.57 17.77
CA LEU A 480 21.07 0.02 16.42
C LEU A 480 22.03 -1.18 16.31
N ASP A 481 23.19 -1.13 16.97
CA ASP A 481 24.10 -2.27 17.04
C ASP A 481 23.44 -3.48 17.71
N GLY A 482 22.66 -3.23 18.77
CA GLY A 482 21.87 -4.27 19.43
C GLY A 482 20.80 -4.85 18.52
N TRP A 483 20.05 -3.99 17.81
CA TRP A 483 19.03 -4.39 16.82
C TRP A 483 19.63 -5.26 15.72
N HIS A 484 20.69 -4.81 15.06
CA HIS A 484 21.32 -5.57 13.98
C HIS A 484 21.86 -6.94 14.44
N ARG A 485 22.32 -7.06 15.71
CA ARG A 485 22.66 -8.36 16.29
C ARG A 485 21.43 -9.24 16.49
N ALA A 486 20.29 -8.66 16.92
CA ALA A 486 19.05 -9.39 17.08
C ALA A 486 18.52 -9.91 15.74
N VAL A 487 18.57 -9.09 14.69
CA VAL A 487 18.20 -9.51 13.33
C VAL A 487 19.06 -10.66 12.85
N LYS A 488 20.39 -10.64 13.10
CA LYS A 488 21.28 -11.77 12.77
C LYS A 488 20.86 -13.08 13.46
N CYS A 489 20.37 -13.02 14.69
CA CYS A 489 19.84 -14.21 15.37
C CYS A 489 18.58 -14.76 14.68
N ALA A 490 17.67 -13.88 14.24
CA ALA A 490 16.47 -14.30 13.50
C ALA A 490 16.81 -14.88 12.12
N LEU A 491 17.83 -14.34 11.45
CA LEU A 491 18.32 -14.86 10.16
C LEU A 491 19.05 -16.20 10.34
N ALA A 492 19.86 -16.38 11.37
CA ALA A 492 20.55 -17.63 11.65
C ALA A 492 19.59 -18.80 11.92
N TRP A 493 18.38 -18.53 12.41
CA TRP A 493 17.32 -19.53 12.52
C TRP A 493 16.89 -20.09 11.15
N ALA A 494 17.08 -19.34 10.08
CA ALA A 494 16.67 -19.69 8.72
C ALA A 494 17.73 -20.48 7.93
N GLU A 495 18.94 -20.67 8.49
CA GLU A 495 20.07 -21.33 7.82
C GLU A 495 20.05 -22.88 7.94
N GLU A 496 19.00 -23.47 8.53
CA GLU A 496 18.74 -24.91 8.54
C GLU A 496 17.66 -25.27 7.48
#